data_c9c0f51e9556edf5e9414f4f1a001880
#
_entry.id   c9c0f51e9556edf5e9414f4f1a001880
#
_cell.length_a   1.000
_cell.length_b   1.000
_cell.length_c   1.000
_cell.angle_alpha   90.00
_cell.angle_beta   90.00
_cell.angle_gamma   90.00
#
_symmetry.space_group_name_H-M   'P 1'
#
loop_
_entity.id
_entity.type
_entity.pdbx_description
1 polymer ?
#
loop_
_entity_poly.entity_id
_entity_poly.type
_entity_poly.pdbx_seq_one_letter_code
_entity_poly.pdbx_strand_id
1 'polypeptide(L)'
;MTTPSPPTNSKSARHKTRQPELEADYNRSTALGYEPTNEVGFIRCLEHGYPTPLARWHCHEEYELHMITATSGKAFIGDWIGPFEPGHVVLCGPKLPHNWISLDIPPEGVEHRDLVIQFQHGPIDQACQTIPEFAELLPLLERARHGIEFFGLSESSQSHWHHVKESKGSRRLAAFLESLKLLVRFAKQHR
;
A
#
# COMPACT_ATOMS: atom_id res chain seq x y z
N MET A 1 -6.04 40.90 53.21
CA MET A 1 -6.28 41.17 51.78
C MET A 1 -5.22 40.44 51.01
N THR A 2 -5.52 39.27 50.54
CA THR A 2 -4.65 38.39 49.77
C THR A 2 -5.00 38.52 48.29
N THR A 3 -4.07 38.99 47.48
CA THR A 3 -4.23 39.10 46.01
C THR A 3 -4.07 37.72 45.35
N PRO A 4 -4.93 37.32 44.38
CA PRO A 4 -4.75 36.08 43.71
C PRO A 4 -3.66 36.19 42.62
N SER A 5 -2.81 35.16 42.51
CA SER A 5 -1.81 34.99 41.46
C SER A 5 -2.46 34.75 40.08
N PRO A 6 -1.82 35.22 38.97
CA PRO A 6 -2.37 35.02 37.64
C PRO A 6 -2.21 33.58 37.17
N PRO A 7 -3.09 33.10 36.26
CA PRO A 7 -3.06 31.74 35.75
C PRO A 7 -1.81 31.50 34.87
N THR A 8 -1.11 30.41 35.12
CA THR A 8 -0.01 29.91 34.31
C THR A 8 -0.51 29.48 32.93
N ASN A 9 -0.04 30.13 31.93
CA ASN A 9 -0.31 29.86 30.51
C ASN A 9 0.36 28.53 30.10
N SER A 10 -0.39 27.44 30.08
CA SER A 10 0.08 26.15 29.58
C SER A 10 0.23 26.26 28.05
N LYS A 11 1.47 26.39 27.57
CA LYS A 11 1.77 26.28 26.15
C LYS A 11 1.34 24.91 25.66
N SER A 12 0.24 24.83 24.92
CA SER A 12 -0.18 23.68 24.15
C SER A 12 1.00 23.21 23.28
N ALA A 13 1.54 22.04 23.61
CA ALA A 13 2.54 21.39 22.76
C ALA A 13 1.84 21.04 21.43
N ARG A 14 2.13 21.80 20.38
CA ARG A 14 1.73 21.43 19.02
C ARG A 14 2.39 20.08 18.72
N HIS A 15 1.60 19.02 18.65
CA HIS A 15 2.03 17.74 18.13
C HIS A 15 2.53 18.00 16.69
N LYS A 16 3.86 17.93 16.51
CA LYS A 16 4.44 17.92 15.16
C LYS A 16 3.99 16.60 14.50
N THR A 17 3.05 16.67 13.57
CA THR A 17 2.71 15.54 12.73
C THR A 17 3.98 15.08 12.02
N ARG A 18 4.39 13.83 12.23
CA ARG A 18 5.58 13.29 11.58
C ARG A 18 5.28 13.19 10.09
N GLN A 19 6.13 13.81 9.26
CA GLN A 19 6.02 13.70 7.81
C GLN A 19 6.24 12.24 7.38
N PRO A 20 5.55 11.75 6.34
CA PRO A 20 5.81 10.43 5.80
C PRO A 20 7.22 10.38 5.21
N GLU A 21 7.88 9.23 5.35
CA GLU A 21 9.16 8.98 4.71
C GLU A 21 8.93 8.69 3.22
N LEU A 22 9.64 9.40 2.33
CA LEU A 22 9.62 9.09 0.91
C LEU A 22 10.53 7.88 0.64
N GLU A 23 9.95 6.78 0.20
CA GLU A 23 10.68 5.65 -0.32
C GLU A 23 11.05 5.86 -1.79
N ALA A 24 12.33 5.73 -2.08
CA ALA A 24 12.87 5.77 -3.44
C ALA A 24 13.98 4.73 -3.57
N ASP A 25 14.39 4.41 -4.77
CA ASP A 25 15.38 3.34 -5.03
C ASP A 25 16.69 3.53 -4.26
N TYR A 26 17.09 4.78 -3.97
CA TYR A 26 18.30 5.08 -3.22
C TYR A 26 18.25 4.71 -1.73
N ASN A 27 17.06 4.60 -1.12
CA ASN A 27 16.90 4.24 0.29
C ASN A 27 16.23 2.87 0.49
N ARG A 28 15.93 2.15 -0.59
CA ARG A 28 15.47 0.77 -0.57
C ARG A 28 16.69 -0.15 -0.43
N SER A 29 16.85 -0.77 0.73
CA SER A 29 17.99 -1.62 1.02
C SER A 29 17.56 -2.96 1.60
N THR A 30 18.44 -3.96 1.54
CA THR A 30 18.23 -5.27 2.18
C THR A 30 18.03 -5.15 3.70
N ALA A 31 18.63 -4.14 4.34
CA ALA A 31 18.42 -3.87 5.76
C ALA A 31 16.97 -3.46 6.09
N LEU A 32 16.22 -2.97 5.09
CA LEU A 32 14.79 -2.67 5.18
C LEU A 32 13.91 -3.83 4.70
N GLY A 33 14.49 -4.98 4.35
CA GLY A 33 13.75 -6.14 3.85
C GLY A 33 13.51 -6.13 2.33
N TYR A 34 14.11 -5.18 1.59
CA TYR A 34 14.08 -5.23 0.13
C TYR A 34 15.10 -6.26 -0.36
N GLU A 35 14.60 -7.29 -1.05
CA GLU A 35 15.49 -8.20 -1.75
C GLU A 35 16.14 -7.48 -2.94
N PRO A 36 17.45 -7.73 -3.20
CA PRO A 36 18.10 -7.23 -4.40
C PRO A 36 17.43 -7.90 -5.61
N THR A 37 16.42 -7.27 -6.18
CA THR A 37 15.79 -7.80 -7.38
C THR A 37 16.62 -7.38 -8.59
N ASN A 38 17.21 -8.36 -9.31
CA ASN A 38 17.68 -8.18 -10.68
C ASN A 38 16.50 -8.02 -11.67
N GLU A 39 15.29 -7.82 -11.16
CA GLU A 39 14.09 -7.67 -11.97
C GLU A 39 13.99 -6.25 -12.49
N VAL A 40 14.53 -6.04 -13.69
CA VAL A 40 14.26 -4.83 -14.47
C VAL A 40 12.83 -4.92 -14.97
N GLY A 41 11.93 -4.16 -14.34
CA GLY A 41 10.51 -4.14 -14.73
C GLY A 41 9.73 -3.11 -13.94
N PHE A 42 8.55 -2.72 -14.47
CA PHE A 42 7.69 -1.75 -13.80
C PHE A 42 6.75 -2.39 -12.76
N ILE A 43 6.74 -3.73 -12.65
CA ILE A 43 5.94 -4.50 -11.68
C ILE A 43 6.89 -5.14 -10.67
N ARG A 44 6.62 -4.97 -9.39
CA ARG A 44 7.34 -5.58 -8.28
C ARG A 44 6.36 -6.33 -7.38
N CYS A 45 6.66 -7.58 -7.04
CA CYS A 45 5.93 -8.34 -6.01
C CYS A 45 6.80 -8.40 -4.75
N LEU A 46 6.25 -7.94 -3.63
CA LEU A 46 6.88 -7.99 -2.32
C LEU A 46 6.06 -8.88 -1.39
N GLU A 47 6.76 -9.56 -0.49
CA GLU A 47 6.17 -10.38 0.57
C GLU A 47 7.02 -10.16 1.81
N HIS A 48 6.41 -9.84 2.92
CA HIS A 48 7.14 -9.67 4.17
C HIS A 48 6.30 -9.99 5.40
N GLY A 49 7.00 -10.29 6.47
CA GLY A 49 6.40 -10.57 7.76
C GLY A 49 6.18 -9.33 8.62
N TYR A 50 5.87 -9.56 9.89
CA TYR A 50 5.74 -8.51 10.88
C TYR A 50 6.23 -9.04 12.27
N PRO A 51 7.02 -8.26 13.05
CA PRO A 51 7.42 -6.87 12.76
C PRO A 51 8.48 -6.78 11.65
N THR A 52 8.48 -5.64 10.93
CA THR A 52 9.46 -5.35 9.87
C THR A 52 9.77 -3.85 9.83
N PRO A 53 11.00 -3.46 9.45
CA PRO A 53 11.33 -2.05 9.18
C PRO A 53 10.50 -1.42 8.06
N LEU A 54 9.86 -2.22 7.19
CA LEU A 54 8.95 -1.74 6.14
C LEU A 54 7.65 -1.19 6.71
N ALA A 55 7.20 -1.68 7.88
CA ALA A 55 6.01 -1.18 8.56
C ALA A 55 6.27 0.18 9.21
N ARG A 56 6.31 1.24 8.42
CA ARG A 56 6.52 2.63 8.84
C ARG A 56 5.61 3.58 8.08
N TRP A 57 5.41 4.78 8.59
CA TRP A 57 4.67 5.84 7.91
C TRP A 57 5.50 6.36 6.72
N HIS A 58 5.12 5.99 5.52
CA HIS A 58 5.87 6.26 4.29
C HIS A 58 4.96 6.51 3.09
N CYS A 59 5.55 6.95 1.99
CA CYS A 59 4.93 7.03 0.67
C CYS A 59 5.99 6.77 -0.41
N HIS A 60 5.56 6.44 -1.61
CA HIS A 60 6.41 6.19 -2.77
C HIS A 60 5.72 6.61 -4.08
N GLU A 61 6.45 6.60 -5.19
CA GLU A 61 5.95 7.02 -6.52
C GLU A 61 5.10 5.96 -7.23
N GLU A 62 5.14 4.71 -6.76
CA GLU A 62 4.38 3.60 -7.34
C GLU A 62 2.93 3.59 -6.84
N TYR A 63 2.06 2.94 -7.61
CA TYR A 63 0.84 2.34 -7.09
C TYR A 63 1.19 1.10 -6.27
N GLU A 64 0.39 0.81 -5.26
CA GLU A 64 0.55 -0.36 -4.41
C GLU A 64 -0.77 -1.05 -4.15
N LEU A 65 -0.92 -2.29 -4.62
CA LEU A 65 -1.97 -3.20 -4.16
C LEU A 65 -1.44 -3.96 -2.95
N HIS A 66 -1.93 -3.60 -1.78
CA HIS A 66 -1.53 -4.16 -0.49
C HIS A 66 -2.57 -5.12 0.03
N MET A 67 -2.15 -6.31 0.46
CA MET A 67 -3.01 -7.37 0.97
C MET A 67 -2.48 -7.86 2.31
N ILE A 68 -3.32 -7.83 3.34
CA ILE A 68 -3.01 -8.38 4.66
C ILE A 68 -3.51 -9.81 4.73
N THR A 69 -2.62 -10.76 5.04
CA THR A 69 -2.94 -12.19 5.15
C THR A 69 -3.01 -12.68 6.59
N ALA A 70 -2.40 -11.94 7.53
CA ALA A 70 -2.34 -12.31 8.94
C ALA A 70 -2.36 -11.06 9.83
N THR A 71 -2.65 -11.23 11.11
CA THR A 71 -2.75 -10.22 12.15
C THR A 71 -3.91 -9.23 11.95
N SER A 72 -4.24 -8.52 13.01
CA SER A 72 -5.17 -7.40 13.02
C SER A 72 -4.52 -6.14 13.60
N GLY A 73 -5.12 -4.97 13.36
CA GLY A 73 -4.53 -3.75 13.85
C GLY A 73 -5.17 -2.48 13.31
N LYS A 74 -4.35 -1.45 13.10
CA LYS A 74 -4.76 -0.15 12.55
C LYS A 74 -4.03 0.16 11.25
N ALA A 75 -4.80 0.45 10.22
CA ALA A 75 -4.33 0.99 8.95
C ALA A 75 -4.43 2.52 8.95
N PHE A 76 -3.42 3.14 8.37
CA PHE A 76 -3.31 4.57 8.13
C PHE A 76 -3.12 4.75 6.63
N ILE A 77 -4.09 5.37 5.94
CA ILE A 77 -4.08 5.52 4.47
C ILE A 77 -4.51 6.95 4.16
N GLY A 78 -3.57 7.80 3.77
CA GLY A 78 -3.80 9.22 3.65
C GLY A 78 -4.27 9.83 4.97
N ASP A 79 -5.47 10.40 4.99
CA ASP A 79 -6.14 10.96 6.15
C ASP A 79 -7.12 9.97 6.84
N TRP A 80 -7.30 8.78 6.27
CA TRP A 80 -8.14 7.75 6.86
C TRP A 80 -7.35 6.89 7.87
N ILE A 81 -7.99 6.62 9.02
CA ILE A 81 -7.47 5.70 10.05
C ILE A 81 -8.60 4.76 10.45
N GLY A 82 -8.37 3.46 10.30
CA GLY A 82 -9.35 2.45 10.65
C GLY A 82 -8.74 1.11 11.04
N PRO A 83 -9.56 0.16 11.49
CA PRO A 83 -9.12 -1.20 11.77
C PRO A 83 -8.81 -1.95 10.47
N PHE A 84 -7.94 -2.95 10.57
CA PHE A 84 -7.78 -3.98 9.56
C PHE A 84 -7.76 -5.36 10.20
N GLU A 85 -8.11 -6.35 9.40
CA GLU A 85 -8.05 -7.78 9.74
C GLU A 85 -7.47 -8.57 8.55
N PRO A 86 -7.11 -9.84 8.71
CA PRO A 86 -6.74 -10.69 7.59
C PRO A 86 -7.80 -10.65 6.49
N GLY A 87 -7.36 -10.44 5.26
CA GLY A 87 -8.26 -10.24 4.13
C GLY A 87 -8.45 -8.78 3.71
N HIS A 88 -7.84 -7.82 4.43
CA HIS A 88 -7.83 -6.41 4.05
C HIS A 88 -7.03 -6.21 2.75
N VAL A 89 -7.66 -5.62 1.74
CA VAL A 89 -7.07 -5.36 0.42
C VAL A 89 -7.25 -3.90 0.07
N VAL A 90 -6.15 -3.20 -0.19
CA VAL A 90 -6.17 -1.77 -0.51
C VAL A 90 -5.30 -1.48 -1.73
N LEU A 91 -5.78 -0.65 -2.64
CA LEU A 91 -4.98 -0.03 -3.69
C LEU A 91 -4.64 1.41 -3.29
N CYS A 92 -3.36 1.66 -3.01
CA CYS A 92 -2.79 2.98 -2.77
C CYS A 92 -2.25 3.57 -4.07
N GLY A 93 -2.51 4.84 -4.32
CA GLY A 93 -1.95 5.58 -5.44
C GLY A 93 -0.59 6.21 -5.11
N PRO A 94 0.09 6.78 -6.12
CA PRO A 94 1.38 7.42 -5.96
C PRO A 94 1.35 8.52 -4.89
N LYS A 95 2.38 8.57 -4.06
CA LYS A 95 2.57 9.55 -2.97
C LYS A 95 1.50 9.55 -1.89
N LEU A 96 0.57 8.59 -1.89
CA LEU A 96 -0.39 8.45 -0.80
C LEU A 96 0.34 7.89 0.42
N PRO A 97 0.44 8.61 1.54
CA PRO A 97 1.09 8.10 2.74
C PRO A 97 0.28 6.94 3.34
N HIS A 98 0.97 5.88 3.74
CA HIS A 98 0.30 4.71 4.31
C HIS A 98 1.18 3.95 5.31
N ASN A 99 0.53 3.14 6.15
CA ASN A 99 1.15 2.21 7.10
C ASN A 99 0.10 1.26 7.69
N TRP A 100 0.50 0.04 8.02
CA TRP A 100 -0.30 -0.93 8.76
C TRP A 100 0.43 -1.35 10.04
N ILE A 101 -0.18 -1.06 11.19
CA ILE A 101 0.39 -1.38 12.51
C ILE A 101 -0.41 -2.53 13.11
N SER A 102 0.19 -3.70 13.21
CA SER A 102 -0.41 -4.87 13.87
C SER A 102 -0.41 -4.68 15.39
N LEU A 103 -1.49 -5.09 16.03
CA LEU A 103 -1.68 -5.02 17.49
C LEU A 103 -1.65 -6.43 18.12
N ASP A 104 -2.19 -7.42 17.41
CA ASP A 104 -2.19 -8.83 17.86
C ASP A 104 -1.08 -9.59 17.14
N ILE A 105 0.12 -9.58 17.74
CA ILE A 105 1.31 -10.21 17.16
C ILE A 105 1.76 -11.31 18.11
N PRO A 106 1.94 -12.56 17.63
CA PRO A 106 2.58 -13.59 18.42
C PRO A 106 4.02 -13.21 18.75
N PRO A 107 4.59 -13.68 19.89
CA PRO A 107 5.94 -13.31 20.31
C PRO A 107 7.04 -13.57 19.27
N GLU A 108 6.87 -14.60 18.47
CA GLU A 108 7.76 -15.00 17.36
C GLU A 108 7.58 -14.13 16.10
N GLY A 109 6.58 -13.28 16.06
CA GLY A 109 6.20 -12.54 14.86
C GLY A 109 5.39 -13.38 13.87
N VAL A 110 5.20 -12.85 12.68
CA VAL A 110 4.51 -13.51 11.58
C VAL A 110 5.38 -13.41 10.33
N GLU A 111 5.68 -14.54 9.70
CA GLU A 111 6.60 -14.62 8.55
C GLU A 111 5.97 -14.03 7.28
N HIS A 112 4.69 -14.28 7.05
CA HIS A 112 3.95 -13.83 5.88
C HIS A 112 2.71 -13.04 6.32
N ARG A 113 2.85 -11.71 6.44
CA ARG A 113 1.73 -10.82 6.78
C ARG A 113 1.23 -10.06 5.56
N ASP A 114 2.15 -9.59 4.75
CA ASP A 114 1.86 -8.68 3.65
C ASP A 114 2.23 -9.31 2.31
N LEU A 115 1.29 -9.27 1.37
CA LEU A 115 1.52 -9.53 -0.05
C LEU A 115 1.27 -8.24 -0.81
N VAL A 116 2.24 -7.80 -1.60
CA VAL A 116 2.20 -6.49 -2.25
C VAL A 116 2.51 -6.61 -3.74
N ILE A 117 1.74 -5.91 -4.57
CA ILE A 117 2.10 -5.63 -5.96
C ILE A 117 2.31 -4.13 -6.09
N GLN A 118 3.57 -3.70 -6.27
CA GLN A 118 3.89 -2.34 -6.66
C GLN A 118 4.05 -2.23 -8.17
N PHE A 119 3.59 -1.13 -8.76
CA PHE A 119 3.82 -0.85 -10.18
C PHE A 119 4.01 0.64 -10.43
N GLN A 120 4.95 0.94 -11.33
CA GLN A 120 5.36 2.31 -11.60
C GLN A 120 4.25 3.12 -12.25
N HIS A 121 4.06 4.36 -11.77
CA HIS A 121 3.07 5.30 -12.30
C HIS A 121 3.34 5.66 -13.77
N GLY A 122 4.58 6.04 -14.12
CA GLY A 122 4.92 6.51 -15.47
C GLY A 122 4.53 5.57 -16.61
N PRO A 123 4.96 4.29 -16.61
CA PRO A 123 4.60 3.33 -17.66
C PRO A 123 3.10 3.07 -17.78
N ILE A 124 2.36 2.98 -16.66
CA ILE A 124 0.91 2.75 -16.72
C ILE A 124 0.15 3.99 -17.22
N ASP A 125 0.58 5.18 -16.80
CA ASP A 125 0.01 6.44 -17.27
C ASP A 125 0.21 6.61 -18.78
N GLN A 126 1.43 6.37 -19.28
CA GLN A 126 1.73 6.39 -20.70
C GLN A 126 0.91 5.35 -21.49
N ALA A 127 0.74 4.15 -20.96
CA ALA A 127 -0.11 3.13 -21.59
C ALA A 127 -1.57 3.59 -21.69
N CYS A 128 -2.13 4.21 -20.65
CA CYS A 128 -3.48 4.75 -20.65
C CYS A 128 -3.67 5.89 -21.68
N GLN A 129 -2.61 6.64 -22.00
CA GLN A 129 -2.64 7.72 -22.99
C GLN A 129 -2.49 7.24 -24.43
N THR A 130 -1.81 6.12 -24.64
CA THR A 130 -1.39 5.66 -25.99
C THR A 130 -2.11 4.41 -26.48
N ILE A 131 -2.63 3.59 -25.56
CA ILE A 131 -3.29 2.32 -25.85
C ILE A 131 -4.75 2.42 -25.41
N PRO A 132 -5.73 2.48 -26.35
CA PRO A 132 -7.13 2.70 -26.00
C PRO A 132 -7.72 1.70 -25.00
N GLU A 133 -7.25 0.46 -25.02
CA GLU A 133 -7.70 -0.61 -24.12
C GLU A 133 -7.33 -0.34 -22.65
N PHE A 134 -6.30 0.45 -22.39
CA PHE A 134 -5.91 0.85 -21.04
C PHE A 134 -6.76 2.00 -20.47
N ALA A 135 -7.52 2.71 -21.29
CA ALA A 135 -8.35 3.82 -20.84
C ALA A 135 -9.38 3.41 -19.77
N GLU A 136 -9.81 2.14 -19.74
CA GLU A 136 -10.71 1.63 -18.71
C GLU A 136 -10.11 1.63 -17.29
N LEU A 137 -8.79 1.71 -17.17
CA LEU A 137 -8.07 1.76 -15.88
C LEU A 137 -8.12 3.17 -15.26
N LEU A 138 -8.27 4.23 -16.05
CA LEU A 138 -8.17 5.62 -15.58
C LEU A 138 -9.07 5.91 -14.37
N PRO A 139 -10.35 5.53 -14.33
CA PRO A 139 -11.19 5.80 -13.16
C PRO A 139 -10.73 5.08 -11.88
N LEU A 140 -10.14 3.88 -12.00
CA LEU A 140 -9.57 3.14 -10.89
C LEU A 140 -8.31 3.86 -10.37
N LEU A 141 -7.39 4.19 -11.27
CA LEU A 141 -6.11 4.84 -10.95
C LEU A 141 -6.31 6.22 -10.32
N GLU A 142 -7.27 7.00 -10.81
CA GLU A 142 -7.60 8.30 -10.22
C GLU A 142 -8.15 8.16 -8.79
N ARG A 143 -9.06 7.22 -8.56
CA ARG A 143 -9.59 6.95 -7.21
C ARG A 143 -8.52 6.42 -6.25
N ALA A 144 -7.55 5.64 -6.76
CA ALA A 144 -6.47 5.09 -5.95
C ALA A 144 -5.60 6.16 -5.28
N ARG A 145 -5.59 7.40 -5.78
CA ARG A 145 -4.91 8.55 -5.14
C ARG A 145 -5.39 8.84 -3.73
N HIS A 146 -6.61 8.39 -3.39
CA HIS A 146 -7.20 8.53 -2.05
C HIS A 146 -7.26 7.21 -1.28
N GLY A 147 -6.71 6.13 -1.87
CA GLY A 147 -6.85 4.77 -1.36
C GLY A 147 -8.23 4.17 -1.69
N ILE A 148 -8.23 2.91 -2.11
CA ILE A 148 -9.46 2.15 -2.36
C ILE A 148 -9.37 0.85 -1.58
N GLU A 149 -10.27 0.65 -0.63
CA GLU A 149 -10.45 -0.64 0.03
C GLU A 149 -11.39 -1.53 -0.77
N PHE A 150 -11.04 -2.82 -0.88
CA PHE A 150 -11.82 -3.84 -1.60
C PHE A 150 -12.29 -4.93 -0.64
N PHE A 151 -13.57 -4.97 -0.37
CA PHE A 151 -14.18 -5.96 0.53
C PHE A 151 -14.49 -7.25 -0.22
N GLY A 152 -14.07 -8.40 0.32
CA GLY A 152 -14.35 -9.72 -0.27
C GLY A 152 -13.47 -10.09 -1.46
N LEU A 153 -12.36 -9.38 -1.69
CA LEU A 153 -11.43 -9.66 -2.79
C LEU A 153 -10.16 -10.39 -2.36
N SER A 154 -9.99 -10.72 -1.07
CA SER A 154 -8.75 -11.25 -0.53
C SER A 154 -8.24 -12.50 -1.26
N GLU A 155 -9.06 -13.55 -1.34
CA GLU A 155 -8.67 -14.83 -1.96
C GLU A 155 -8.27 -14.66 -3.43
N SER A 156 -9.11 -13.93 -4.20
CA SER A 156 -8.82 -13.66 -5.60
C SER A 156 -7.55 -12.84 -5.78
N SER A 157 -7.33 -11.82 -4.94
CA SER A 157 -6.15 -10.96 -5.02
C SER A 157 -4.87 -11.72 -4.67
N GLN A 158 -4.90 -12.60 -3.66
CA GLN A 158 -3.78 -13.47 -3.32
C GLN A 158 -3.43 -14.43 -4.45
N SER A 159 -4.45 -15.06 -5.08
CA SER A 159 -4.25 -15.93 -6.25
C SER A 159 -3.59 -15.17 -7.41
N HIS A 160 -4.03 -13.95 -7.70
CA HIS A 160 -3.42 -13.12 -8.73
C HIS A 160 -1.99 -12.71 -8.37
N TRP A 161 -1.72 -12.37 -7.11
CA TRP A 161 -0.38 -12.06 -6.63
C TRP A 161 0.61 -13.20 -6.90
N HIS A 162 0.26 -14.44 -6.54
CA HIS A 162 1.07 -15.61 -6.82
C HIS A 162 1.32 -15.77 -8.32
N HIS A 163 0.28 -15.61 -9.14
CA HIS A 163 0.41 -15.73 -10.60
C HIS A 163 1.35 -14.67 -11.18
N VAL A 164 1.28 -13.43 -10.72
CA VAL A 164 2.21 -12.35 -11.13
C VAL A 164 3.64 -12.66 -10.66
N LYS A 165 3.80 -13.09 -9.39
CA LYS A 165 5.12 -13.40 -8.82
C LYS A 165 5.85 -14.52 -9.57
N GLU A 166 5.13 -15.59 -9.91
CA GLU A 166 5.69 -16.78 -10.56
C GLU A 166 5.91 -16.60 -12.07
N SER A 167 5.25 -15.61 -12.68
CA SER A 167 5.35 -15.35 -14.12
C SER A 167 6.54 -14.48 -14.48
N LYS A 168 7.01 -14.57 -15.75
CA LYS A 168 8.12 -13.79 -16.30
C LYS A 168 7.76 -13.17 -17.66
N GLY A 169 8.43 -12.07 -18.01
CA GLY A 169 8.28 -11.41 -19.31
C GLY A 169 6.83 -11.02 -19.62
N SER A 170 6.38 -11.26 -20.86
CA SER A 170 5.03 -10.92 -21.31
C SER A 170 3.93 -11.66 -20.55
N ARG A 171 4.20 -12.88 -20.05
CA ARG A 171 3.24 -13.62 -19.22
C ARG A 171 2.98 -12.92 -17.89
N ARG A 172 4.04 -12.33 -17.27
CA ARG A 172 3.90 -11.54 -16.05
C ARG A 172 3.04 -10.29 -16.28
N LEU A 173 3.26 -9.62 -17.42
CA LEU A 173 2.43 -8.48 -17.80
C LEU A 173 0.96 -8.88 -17.98
N ALA A 174 0.69 -9.99 -18.65
CA ALA A 174 -0.68 -10.50 -18.81
C ALA A 174 -1.34 -10.81 -17.46
N ALA A 175 -0.64 -11.52 -16.56
CA ALA A 175 -1.13 -11.82 -15.21
C ALA A 175 -1.42 -10.55 -14.40
N PHE A 176 -0.56 -9.54 -14.52
CA PHE A 176 -0.77 -8.24 -13.87
C PHE A 176 -1.99 -7.51 -14.43
N LEU A 177 -2.19 -7.50 -15.74
CA LEU A 177 -3.38 -6.88 -16.36
C LEU A 177 -4.67 -7.58 -15.93
N GLU A 178 -4.67 -8.91 -15.77
CA GLU A 178 -5.81 -9.63 -15.21
C GLU A 178 -6.10 -9.22 -13.75
N SER A 179 -5.05 -8.94 -12.96
CA SER A 179 -5.22 -8.39 -11.61
C SER A 179 -5.90 -7.02 -11.64
N LEU A 180 -5.45 -6.11 -12.50
CA LEU A 180 -6.07 -4.78 -12.64
C LEU A 180 -7.51 -4.87 -13.13
N LYS A 181 -7.80 -5.75 -14.08
CA LYS A 181 -9.14 -6.00 -14.58
C LYS A 181 -10.11 -6.49 -13.49
N LEU A 182 -9.63 -7.36 -12.58
CA LEU A 182 -10.39 -7.77 -11.40
C LEU A 182 -10.79 -6.55 -10.57
N LEU A 183 -9.83 -5.67 -10.24
CA LEU A 183 -10.06 -4.46 -9.45
C LEU A 183 -11.05 -3.50 -10.14
N VAL A 184 -10.91 -3.29 -11.46
CA VAL A 184 -11.85 -2.45 -12.26
C VAL A 184 -13.27 -2.99 -12.18
N ARG A 185 -13.45 -4.30 -12.37
CA ARG A 185 -14.79 -4.93 -12.30
C ARG A 185 -15.42 -4.73 -10.92
N PHE A 186 -14.62 -4.96 -9.86
CA PHE A 186 -15.10 -4.83 -8.49
C PHE A 186 -15.43 -3.38 -8.12
N ALA A 187 -14.59 -2.43 -8.51
CA ALA A 187 -14.82 -1.01 -8.28
C ALA A 187 -16.06 -0.44 -9.00
N LYS A 188 -16.52 -1.09 -10.09
CA LYS A 188 -17.76 -0.74 -10.80
C LYS A 188 -19.02 -1.26 -10.09
N GLN A 189 -18.92 -2.37 -9.35
CA GLN A 189 -20.04 -3.01 -8.67
C GLN A 189 -20.39 -2.37 -7.32
N HIS A 190 -19.42 -1.69 -6.71
CA HIS A 190 -19.51 -1.12 -5.35
C HIS A 190 -19.34 0.42 -5.35
N ARG A 191 -20.13 1.08 -6.20
CA ARG A 191 -20.23 2.55 -6.29
C ARG A 191 -21.21 3.10 -5.27
#